data_584e191e7fd32aadd91117fbc7374701
#
_entry.id   584e191e7fd32aadd91117fbc7374701
#
_cell.length_a   1.000
_cell.length_b   1.000
_cell.length_c   1.000
_cell.angle_alpha   90.00
_cell.angle_beta   90.00
_cell.angle_gamma   90.00
#
_symmetry.space_group_name_H-M   'P 1'
#
loop_
_entity.id
_entity.type
_entity.pdbx_description
1 polymer ?
#
loop_
_entity_poly.entity_id
_entity_poly.type
_entity_poly.pdbx_seq_one_letter_code
_entity_poly.pdbx_strand_id
1 'polypeptide(L)'
;NYVGGSIQKVNLNTGQFSTLYTECNDVSLKGPNDIVFDKNGDFWFTDLGKVRERNMDRGSIYWAKSDGSEIREVIQPFMTPNGIGLSPDQKTLYVAETEGGKLYSYKIIDEGQVEKLSFPISINGGKLLNNEGGIKRFDSLALEKNGNICVATLINGGISVISPSGDLVEFVKFDDPYITNICFGSQDLKTAYITASHEGLLLEVKWDREGLPLNFLNK
;
A
#
# COMPACT_ATOMS: atom_id res chain seq x y z
N ASN A 1 11.15 0.11 -8.38
CA ASN A 1 11.14 -0.02 -9.84
C ASN A 1 10.31 -1.22 -10.26
N TYR A 2 9.06 -0.97 -10.64
CA TYR A 2 8.10 -2.00 -11.04
C TYR A 2 8.57 -2.81 -12.26
N VAL A 3 9.11 -2.14 -13.29
CA VAL A 3 9.47 -2.82 -14.55
C VAL A 3 10.65 -3.76 -14.37
N GLY A 4 11.69 -3.30 -13.68
CA GLY A 4 12.92 -4.06 -13.46
C GLY A 4 12.90 -5.02 -12.26
N GLY A 5 11.84 -4.99 -11.44
CA GLY A 5 11.76 -5.80 -10.22
C GLY A 5 12.86 -5.44 -9.21
N SER A 6 12.91 -4.19 -8.76
CA SER A 6 13.94 -3.78 -7.79
C SER A 6 13.49 -2.65 -6.86
N ILE A 7 14.04 -2.65 -5.66
CA ILE A 7 13.99 -1.52 -4.73
C ILE A 7 15.25 -0.68 -4.92
N GLN A 8 15.08 0.61 -5.12
CA GLN A 8 16.15 1.56 -5.40
C GLN A 8 16.16 2.71 -4.39
N LYS A 9 17.35 3.14 -4.00
CA LYS A 9 17.59 4.32 -3.18
C LYS A 9 18.16 5.43 -4.04
N VAL A 10 17.51 6.60 -4.03
CA VAL A 10 17.90 7.75 -4.83
C VAL A 10 18.48 8.84 -3.91
N ASN A 11 19.62 9.39 -4.29
CA ASN A 11 20.17 10.60 -3.67
C ASN A 11 19.47 11.82 -4.27
N LEU A 12 18.66 12.51 -3.47
CA LEU A 12 17.87 13.66 -3.94
C LEU A 12 18.70 14.84 -4.41
N ASN A 13 19.94 14.99 -3.94
CA ASN A 13 20.81 16.09 -4.34
C ASN A 13 21.50 15.85 -5.70
N THR A 14 21.82 14.60 -6.00
CA THR A 14 22.59 14.24 -7.20
C THR A 14 21.76 13.52 -8.26
N GLY A 15 20.57 13.01 -7.92
CA GLY A 15 19.75 12.15 -8.78
C GLY A 15 20.32 10.75 -9.00
N GLN A 16 21.48 10.43 -8.42
CA GLN A 16 22.07 9.09 -8.53
C GLN A 16 21.28 8.09 -7.72
N PHE A 17 21.17 6.86 -8.23
CA PHE A 17 20.49 5.78 -7.53
C PHE A 17 21.41 4.58 -7.31
N SER A 18 21.11 3.82 -6.28
CA SER A 18 21.68 2.50 -6.02
C SER A 18 20.54 1.50 -5.84
N THR A 19 20.76 0.28 -6.29
CA THR A 19 19.81 -0.83 -6.08
C THR A 19 20.06 -1.43 -4.70
N LEU A 20 19.01 -1.52 -3.88
CA LEU A 20 19.06 -2.16 -2.57
C LEU A 20 18.72 -3.64 -2.66
N TYR A 21 17.62 -3.97 -3.36
CA TYR A 21 17.11 -5.35 -3.46
C TYR A 21 16.61 -5.64 -4.86
N THR A 22 16.90 -6.85 -5.37
CA THR A 22 16.40 -7.41 -6.62
C THR A 22 15.71 -8.75 -6.43
N GLU A 23 15.94 -9.37 -5.26
CA GLU A 23 15.46 -10.72 -4.95
C GLU A 23 15.35 -10.94 -3.43
N CYS A 24 14.64 -11.99 -3.04
CA CYS A 24 14.60 -12.51 -1.69
C CYS A 24 14.62 -14.04 -1.75
N ASN A 25 15.57 -14.70 -1.05
CA ASN A 25 15.74 -16.16 -1.03
C ASN A 25 15.81 -16.77 -2.45
N ASP A 26 16.65 -16.21 -3.32
CA ASP A 26 16.85 -16.62 -4.72
C ASP A 26 15.60 -16.47 -5.62
N VAL A 27 14.57 -15.78 -5.14
CA VAL A 27 13.38 -15.43 -5.92
C VAL A 27 13.41 -13.94 -6.28
N SER A 28 13.51 -13.66 -7.57
CA SER A 28 13.53 -12.27 -8.07
C SER A 28 12.24 -11.54 -7.78
N LEU A 29 12.34 -10.29 -7.36
CA LEU A 29 11.20 -9.37 -7.28
C LEU A 29 10.57 -9.21 -8.67
N LYS A 30 9.25 -9.17 -8.73
CA LYS A 30 8.51 -9.15 -10.00
C LYS A 30 7.97 -7.76 -10.33
N GLY A 31 7.34 -7.12 -9.36
CA GLY A 31 6.69 -5.83 -9.55
C GLY A 31 6.51 -5.08 -8.23
N PRO A 32 7.61 -4.64 -7.57
CA PRO A 32 7.48 -3.77 -6.41
C PRO A 32 6.59 -2.56 -6.72
N ASN A 33 5.58 -2.33 -5.87
CA ASN A 33 4.54 -1.35 -6.15
C ASN A 33 4.50 -0.24 -5.11
N ASP A 34 4.05 -0.51 -3.89
CA ASP A 34 3.88 0.50 -2.85
C ASP A 34 4.76 0.21 -1.63
N ILE A 35 5.08 1.25 -0.84
CA ILE A 35 6.06 1.19 0.25
C ILE A 35 5.64 2.07 1.42
N VAL A 36 5.84 1.58 2.65
CA VAL A 36 5.66 2.35 3.88
C VAL A 36 6.80 2.11 4.85
N PHE A 37 7.36 3.20 5.39
CA PHE A 37 8.43 3.14 6.39
C PHE A 37 7.86 3.04 7.80
N ASP A 38 8.45 2.18 8.63
CA ASP A 38 8.18 2.15 10.05
C ASP A 38 9.01 3.20 10.83
N LYS A 39 8.78 3.31 12.12
CA LYS A 39 9.48 4.27 12.99
C LYS A 39 10.99 4.01 13.15
N ASN A 40 11.44 2.81 12.86
CA ASN A 40 12.85 2.42 12.96
C ASN A 40 13.64 2.77 11.68
N GLY A 41 12.94 3.13 10.60
CA GLY A 41 13.53 3.42 9.30
C GLY A 41 13.62 2.21 8.37
N ASP A 42 13.06 1.09 8.79
CA ASP A 42 12.86 -0.07 7.95
C ASP A 42 11.52 0.06 7.20
N PHE A 43 11.26 -0.78 6.22
CA PHE A 43 10.07 -0.58 5.40
C PHE A 43 9.38 -1.87 5.01
N TRP A 44 8.08 -1.76 4.85
CA TRP A 44 7.23 -2.76 4.25
C TRP A 44 6.94 -2.37 2.80
N PHE A 45 6.88 -3.34 1.89
CA PHE A 45 6.48 -3.07 0.52
C PHE A 45 5.71 -4.23 -0.08
N THR A 46 4.91 -3.91 -1.08
CA THR A 46 4.17 -4.88 -1.88
C THR A 46 4.94 -5.19 -3.16
N ASP A 47 4.96 -6.45 -3.55
CA ASP A 47 5.30 -6.89 -4.90
C ASP A 47 4.01 -7.41 -5.56
N LEU A 48 3.46 -6.62 -6.46
CA LEU A 48 2.19 -6.92 -7.14
C LEU A 48 2.30 -8.17 -8.03
N GLY A 49 3.50 -8.49 -8.48
CA GLY A 49 3.71 -9.46 -9.54
C GLY A 49 3.49 -8.85 -10.93
N LYS A 50 3.40 -9.69 -11.95
CA LYS A 50 3.10 -9.30 -13.33
C LYS A 50 1.80 -9.95 -13.79
N VAL A 51 0.92 -9.14 -14.37
CA VAL A 51 -0.27 -9.61 -15.07
C VAL A 51 0.05 -9.72 -16.55
N ARG A 52 -0.29 -10.86 -17.16
CA ARG A 52 -0.08 -11.17 -18.57
C ARG A 52 -1.42 -11.57 -19.21
N GLU A 53 -1.45 -11.68 -20.51
CA GLU A 53 -2.69 -12.00 -21.26
C GLU A 53 -3.41 -13.26 -20.71
N ARG A 54 -2.67 -14.30 -20.34
CA ARG A 54 -3.26 -15.62 -19.95
C ARG A 54 -2.87 -16.10 -18.56
N ASN A 55 -2.02 -15.37 -17.83
CA ASN A 55 -1.61 -15.73 -16.49
C ASN A 55 -1.16 -14.50 -15.70
N MET A 56 -0.99 -14.67 -14.41
CA MET A 56 -0.41 -13.67 -13.52
C MET A 56 0.50 -14.33 -12.50
N ASP A 57 1.48 -13.57 -12.01
CA ASP A 57 2.25 -13.97 -10.85
C ASP A 57 1.39 -13.82 -9.59
N ARG A 58 1.60 -14.67 -8.60
CA ARG A 58 1.18 -14.39 -7.24
C ARG A 58 2.12 -13.36 -6.65
N GLY A 59 1.54 -12.31 -6.06
CA GLY A 59 2.29 -11.29 -5.39
C GLY A 59 2.69 -11.67 -3.97
N SER A 60 3.51 -10.83 -3.36
CA SER A 60 4.01 -11.01 -1.99
C SER A 60 4.13 -9.67 -1.26
N ILE A 61 4.26 -9.74 0.05
CA ILE A 61 4.56 -8.61 0.90
C ILE A 61 5.89 -8.88 1.59
N TYR A 62 6.75 -7.89 1.52
CA TYR A 62 8.10 -7.94 2.07
C TYR A 62 8.28 -6.91 3.17
N TRP A 63 9.18 -7.20 4.08
CA TRP A 63 9.81 -6.26 4.97
C TRP A 63 11.31 -6.23 4.70
N ALA A 64 11.91 -5.04 4.75
CA ALA A 64 13.32 -4.89 4.44
C ALA A 64 13.97 -3.71 5.17
N LYS A 65 15.28 -3.81 5.38
CA LYS A 65 16.10 -2.75 5.95
C LYS A 65 16.49 -1.71 4.89
N SER A 66 16.46 -0.44 5.28
CA SER A 66 16.78 0.68 4.37
C SER A 66 18.28 0.82 4.06
N ASP A 67 19.12 0.05 4.72
CA ASP A 67 20.56 -0.03 4.45
C ASP A 67 20.93 -1.14 3.44
N GLY A 68 19.97 -1.98 3.05
CA GLY A 68 20.18 -3.09 2.12
C GLY A 68 20.67 -4.39 2.76
N SER A 69 20.75 -4.47 4.10
CA SER A 69 21.35 -5.62 4.80
C SER A 69 20.42 -6.83 4.93
N GLU A 70 19.10 -6.63 4.89
CA GLU A 70 18.12 -7.70 5.10
C GLU A 70 16.82 -7.45 4.36
N ILE A 71 16.28 -8.51 3.75
CA ILE A 71 14.92 -8.57 3.17
C ILE A 71 14.27 -9.89 3.55
N ARG A 72 12.97 -9.84 3.88
CA ARG A 72 12.15 -11.02 4.21
C ARG A 72 10.86 -11.02 3.42
N GLU A 73 10.50 -12.15 2.82
CA GLU A 73 9.17 -12.40 2.31
C GLU A 73 8.25 -12.76 3.48
N VAL A 74 7.34 -11.86 3.85
CA VAL A 74 6.51 -12.02 5.05
C VAL A 74 5.20 -12.69 4.74
N ILE A 75 4.54 -12.30 3.64
CA ILE A 75 3.22 -12.79 3.27
C ILE A 75 3.23 -13.25 1.82
N GLN A 76 2.87 -14.51 1.61
CA GLN A 76 2.65 -15.16 0.32
C GLN A 76 1.65 -16.32 0.52
N PRO A 77 0.79 -16.66 -0.46
CA PRO A 77 0.56 -15.94 -1.73
C PRO A 77 -0.40 -14.77 -1.56
N PHE A 78 -0.26 -13.76 -2.43
CA PHE A 78 -1.21 -12.65 -2.51
C PHE A 78 -1.68 -12.45 -3.95
N MET A 79 -2.88 -11.92 -4.16
CA MET A 79 -3.38 -11.63 -5.50
C MET A 79 -3.27 -10.13 -5.76
N THR A 80 -2.23 -9.73 -6.51
CA THR A 80 -1.97 -8.32 -6.86
C THR A 80 -2.00 -7.34 -5.67
N PRO A 81 -1.14 -7.55 -4.63
CA PRO A 81 -1.06 -6.60 -3.53
C PRO A 81 -0.55 -5.25 -4.03
N ASN A 82 -1.21 -4.17 -3.62
CA ASN A 82 -0.93 -2.83 -4.09
C ASN A 82 -0.69 -1.90 -2.89
N GLY A 83 -1.64 -1.05 -2.51
CA GLY A 83 -1.48 -0.14 -1.39
C GLY A 83 -1.08 -0.82 -0.09
N ILE A 84 -0.13 -0.22 0.64
CA ILE A 84 0.34 -0.71 1.93
C ILE A 84 0.49 0.43 2.94
N GLY A 85 0.07 0.22 4.18
CA GLY A 85 0.15 1.25 5.22
C GLY A 85 0.18 0.68 6.63
N LEU A 86 0.64 1.49 7.57
CA LEU A 86 0.74 1.14 8.98
C LEU A 86 -0.30 1.92 9.79
N SER A 87 -0.96 1.26 10.76
CA SER A 87 -1.80 1.94 11.74
C SER A 87 -1.03 3.02 12.51
N PRO A 88 -1.70 4.03 13.12
CA PRO A 88 -1.02 5.08 13.88
C PRO A 88 -0.09 4.57 14.99
N ASP A 89 -0.44 3.46 15.62
CA ASP A 89 0.40 2.79 16.63
C ASP A 89 1.42 1.81 16.05
N GLN A 90 1.43 1.64 14.72
CA GLN A 90 2.29 0.73 13.94
C GLN A 90 2.18 -0.75 14.36
N LYS A 91 1.05 -1.15 14.93
CA LYS A 91 0.79 -2.55 15.30
C LYS A 91 -0.05 -3.31 14.29
N THR A 92 -0.58 -2.64 13.28
CA THR A 92 -1.37 -3.24 12.21
C THR A 92 -0.84 -2.80 10.86
N LEU A 93 -0.60 -3.78 9.98
CA LEU A 93 -0.30 -3.58 8.57
C LEU A 93 -1.60 -3.72 7.77
N TYR A 94 -1.91 -2.73 6.95
CA TYR A 94 -3.02 -2.75 6.00
C TYR A 94 -2.50 -2.97 4.59
N VAL A 95 -3.20 -3.82 3.82
CA VAL A 95 -2.83 -4.14 2.44
C VAL A 95 -4.06 -4.17 1.55
N ALA A 96 -4.03 -3.38 0.50
CA ALA A 96 -5.03 -3.38 -0.55
C ALA A 96 -4.71 -4.41 -1.63
N GLU A 97 -5.71 -5.14 -2.09
CA GLU A 97 -5.65 -6.12 -3.18
C GLU A 97 -6.42 -5.58 -4.38
N THR A 98 -5.75 -5.43 -5.52
CA THR A 98 -6.35 -4.80 -6.70
C THR A 98 -7.38 -5.71 -7.37
N GLU A 99 -7.00 -6.90 -7.82
CA GLU A 99 -7.90 -7.78 -8.59
C GLU A 99 -9.10 -8.28 -7.78
N GLY A 100 -8.93 -8.50 -6.50
CA GLY A 100 -10.02 -8.93 -5.62
C GLY A 100 -10.86 -7.81 -5.04
N GLY A 101 -10.41 -6.54 -5.14
CA GLY A 101 -11.08 -5.39 -4.53
C GLY A 101 -11.22 -5.53 -3.02
N LYS A 102 -10.17 -5.99 -2.34
CA LYS A 102 -10.19 -6.31 -0.91
C LYS A 102 -9.16 -5.52 -0.13
N LEU A 103 -9.48 -5.21 1.11
CA LEU A 103 -8.56 -4.66 2.09
C LEU A 103 -8.33 -5.68 3.19
N TYR A 104 -7.08 -5.99 3.46
CA TYR A 104 -6.66 -6.91 4.51
C TYR A 104 -5.94 -6.17 5.63
N SER A 105 -6.02 -6.74 6.85
CA SER A 105 -5.22 -6.31 7.99
C SER A 105 -4.44 -7.47 8.59
N TYR A 106 -3.23 -7.17 9.06
CA TYR A 106 -2.32 -8.09 9.71
C TYR A 106 -1.82 -7.48 11.01
N LYS A 107 -1.90 -8.20 12.11
CA LYS A 107 -1.30 -7.78 13.37
C LYS A 107 0.21 -7.98 13.30
N ILE A 108 0.98 -6.91 13.49
CA ILE A 108 2.43 -6.97 13.61
C ILE A 108 2.78 -7.48 15.00
N ILE A 109 3.58 -8.54 15.07
CA ILE A 109 3.98 -9.20 16.32
C ILE A 109 5.45 -8.96 16.66
N ASP A 110 6.28 -8.69 15.65
CA ASP A 110 7.69 -8.34 15.79
C ASP A 110 8.17 -7.65 14.51
N GLU A 111 9.43 -7.20 14.48
CA GLU A 111 10.10 -6.62 13.31
C GLU A 111 10.06 -7.57 12.12
N GLY A 112 9.42 -7.14 11.04
CA GLY A 112 9.22 -7.96 9.84
C GLY A 112 8.38 -9.22 10.06
N GLN A 113 7.52 -9.28 11.08
CA GLN A 113 6.69 -10.43 11.39
C GLN A 113 5.24 -10.05 11.66
N VAL A 114 4.32 -10.87 11.17
CA VAL A 114 2.88 -10.70 11.38
C VAL A 114 2.24 -11.99 11.87
N GLU A 115 1.17 -11.84 12.65
CA GLU A 115 0.28 -12.96 12.99
C GLU A 115 -0.52 -13.37 11.74
N LYS A 116 -0.56 -14.67 11.44
CA LYS A 116 -1.27 -15.22 10.28
C LYS A 116 -2.45 -16.08 10.71
N LEU A 117 -3.61 -15.83 10.12
CA LEU A 117 -4.78 -16.69 10.24
C LEU A 117 -4.58 -17.95 9.40
N SER A 118 -5.01 -19.10 9.95
CA SER A 118 -4.88 -20.38 9.27
C SER A 118 -5.93 -20.57 8.19
N PHE A 119 -5.62 -21.40 7.17
CA PHE A 119 -6.63 -21.95 6.26
C PHE A 119 -7.64 -22.81 7.05
N PRO A 120 -8.95 -22.78 6.75
CA PRO A 120 -9.59 -22.08 5.60
C PRO A 120 -10.03 -20.64 5.88
N ILE A 121 -9.74 -20.07 7.05
CA ILE A 121 -10.17 -18.71 7.42
C ILE A 121 -9.56 -17.66 6.49
N SER A 122 -8.29 -17.85 6.15
CA SER A 122 -7.59 -16.98 5.21
C SER A 122 -6.60 -17.75 4.33
N ILE A 123 -6.49 -17.40 3.06
CA ILE A 123 -5.53 -17.99 2.12
C ILE A 123 -4.15 -17.33 2.29
N ASN A 124 -4.12 -16.02 2.52
CA ASN A 124 -2.91 -15.22 2.64
C ASN A 124 -2.52 -14.92 4.11
N GLY A 125 -3.29 -15.45 5.06
CA GLY A 125 -3.07 -15.25 6.49
C GLY A 125 -3.64 -13.95 7.04
N GLY A 126 -4.15 -13.02 6.21
CA GLY A 126 -4.72 -11.75 6.64
C GLY A 126 -6.18 -11.87 7.06
N LYS A 127 -6.60 -10.99 7.98
CA LYS A 127 -8.00 -10.76 8.26
C LYS A 127 -8.58 -9.91 7.12
N LEU A 128 -9.61 -10.40 6.42
CA LEU A 128 -10.36 -9.60 5.48
C LEU A 128 -11.06 -8.47 6.27
N LEU A 129 -10.65 -7.24 6.02
CA LEU A 129 -11.17 -6.07 6.70
C LEU A 129 -12.37 -5.50 5.94
N ASN A 130 -12.23 -5.33 4.62
CA ASN A 130 -13.30 -4.80 3.77
C ASN A 130 -13.29 -5.47 2.39
N ASN A 131 -14.51 -5.67 1.86
CA ASN A 131 -14.78 -6.05 0.49
C ASN A 131 -16.17 -5.50 0.14
N GLU A 132 -16.23 -4.34 -0.49
CA GLU A 132 -17.49 -3.67 -0.76
C GLU A 132 -18.32 -4.30 -1.90
N GLY A 133 -17.76 -5.30 -2.57
CA GLY A 133 -18.41 -5.96 -3.70
C GLY A 133 -18.49 -5.08 -4.97
N GLY A 134 -19.12 -5.63 -6.02
CA GLY A 134 -19.19 -4.96 -7.33
C GLY A 134 -17.85 -4.96 -8.07
N ILE A 135 -17.77 -4.17 -9.14
CA ILE A 135 -16.53 -3.99 -9.91
C ILE A 135 -15.75 -2.84 -9.28
N LYS A 136 -14.97 -3.16 -8.26
CA LYS A 136 -14.04 -2.23 -7.61
C LYS A 136 -12.67 -2.85 -7.59
N ARG A 137 -11.64 -2.03 -7.78
CA ARG A 137 -10.24 -2.43 -7.66
C ARG A 137 -9.54 -1.44 -6.75
N PHE A 138 -9.00 -1.93 -5.67
CA PHE A 138 -8.23 -1.10 -4.75
C PHE A 138 -6.80 -0.92 -5.27
N ASP A 139 -6.31 0.32 -5.16
CA ASP A 139 -4.96 0.72 -5.56
C ASP A 139 -4.17 1.17 -4.32
N SER A 140 -3.37 2.20 -4.40
CA SER A 140 -2.58 2.70 -3.28
C SER A 140 -3.45 3.29 -2.16
N LEU A 141 -2.90 3.47 -0.98
CA LEU A 141 -3.63 3.97 0.18
C LEU A 141 -2.80 4.93 1.05
N ALA A 142 -3.48 5.76 1.80
CA ALA A 142 -2.92 6.52 2.92
C ALA A 142 -3.84 6.42 4.14
N LEU A 143 -3.33 6.77 5.31
CA LEU A 143 -4.11 6.73 6.54
C LEU A 143 -4.43 8.14 7.05
N GLU A 144 -5.60 8.27 7.68
CA GLU A 144 -5.94 9.40 8.52
C GLU A 144 -5.38 9.20 9.94
N LYS A 145 -5.16 10.28 10.64
CA LYS A 145 -4.63 10.28 12.03
C LYS A 145 -5.52 9.51 13.01
N ASN A 146 -6.82 9.48 12.75
CA ASN A 146 -7.81 8.71 13.53
C ASN A 146 -7.77 7.20 13.23
N GLY A 147 -6.95 6.77 12.25
CA GLY A 147 -6.76 5.38 11.86
C GLY A 147 -7.62 4.92 10.67
N ASN A 148 -8.48 5.76 10.09
CA ASN A 148 -9.18 5.41 8.86
C ASN A 148 -8.19 5.18 7.72
N ILE A 149 -8.51 4.25 6.84
CA ILE A 149 -7.73 3.87 5.68
C ILE A 149 -8.39 4.47 4.43
N CYS A 150 -7.71 5.40 3.77
CA CYS A 150 -8.15 6.04 2.54
C CYS A 150 -7.58 5.27 1.36
N VAL A 151 -8.40 4.45 0.70
CA VAL A 151 -7.96 3.56 -0.39
C VAL A 151 -8.41 4.14 -1.72
N ALA A 152 -7.46 4.38 -2.62
CA ALA A 152 -7.75 4.74 -4.00
C ALA A 152 -8.51 3.59 -4.69
N THR A 153 -9.63 3.93 -5.34
CA THR A 153 -10.60 2.97 -5.84
C THR A 153 -10.80 3.18 -7.35
N LEU A 154 -10.22 2.27 -8.12
CA LEU A 154 -10.33 2.24 -9.57
C LEU A 154 -11.75 1.82 -10.01
N ILE A 155 -12.10 2.18 -11.24
CA ILE A 155 -13.38 1.93 -11.91
C ILE A 155 -14.49 2.84 -11.37
N ASN A 156 -14.71 2.84 -10.06
CA ASN A 156 -15.64 3.75 -9.43
C ASN A 156 -15.12 5.19 -9.34
N GLY A 157 -13.82 5.41 -9.47
CA GLY A 157 -13.19 6.72 -9.49
C GLY A 157 -13.37 7.51 -8.20
N GLY A 158 -12.64 7.13 -7.15
CA GLY A 158 -12.78 7.80 -5.86
C GLY A 158 -11.84 7.28 -4.78
N ILE A 159 -12.02 7.77 -3.58
CA ILE A 159 -11.35 7.29 -2.38
C ILE A 159 -12.39 6.63 -1.48
N SER A 160 -12.22 5.34 -1.21
CA SER A 160 -12.96 4.62 -0.17
C SER A 160 -12.30 4.88 1.19
N VAL A 161 -12.99 5.56 2.09
CA VAL A 161 -12.53 5.77 3.46
C VAL A 161 -13.10 4.65 4.33
N ILE A 162 -12.24 3.78 4.82
CA ILE A 162 -12.60 2.57 5.55
C ILE A 162 -12.10 2.70 6.99
N SER A 163 -12.97 2.39 7.96
CA SER A 163 -12.60 2.42 9.37
C SER A 163 -11.65 1.27 9.74
N PRO A 164 -10.94 1.33 10.89
CA PRO A 164 -10.15 0.20 11.39
C PRO A 164 -10.98 -1.07 11.68
N SER A 165 -12.31 -0.94 11.85
CA SER A 165 -13.23 -2.09 11.97
C SER A 165 -13.61 -2.72 10.64
N GLY A 166 -13.41 -2.00 9.52
CA GLY A 166 -13.71 -2.47 8.16
C GLY A 166 -14.97 -1.85 7.56
N ASP A 167 -15.62 -0.92 8.26
CA ASP A 167 -16.82 -0.26 7.77
C ASP A 167 -16.47 0.84 6.77
N LEU A 168 -17.22 0.95 5.68
CA LEU A 168 -17.11 2.11 4.78
C LEU A 168 -17.66 3.34 5.49
N VAL A 169 -16.79 4.28 5.82
CA VAL A 169 -17.14 5.57 6.46
C VAL A 169 -17.65 6.55 5.42
N GLU A 170 -16.99 6.61 4.26
CA GLU A 170 -17.27 7.56 3.21
C GLU A 170 -16.70 7.09 1.88
N PHE A 171 -17.33 7.47 0.78
CA PHE A 171 -16.76 7.37 -0.56
C PHE A 171 -16.68 8.76 -1.20
N VAL A 172 -15.47 9.26 -1.36
CA VAL A 172 -15.21 10.56 -2.00
C VAL A 172 -15.04 10.35 -3.50
N LYS A 173 -16.07 10.72 -4.27
CA LYS A 173 -16.15 10.52 -5.73
C LYS A 173 -15.39 11.60 -6.49
N PHE A 174 -14.70 11.19 -7.58
CA PHE A 174 -14.09 12.07 -8.59
C PHE A 174 -14.60 11.68 -9.99
N ASP A 175 -14.44 12.57 -10.95
CA ASP A 175 -14.88 12.32 -12.33
C ASP A 175 -13.98 11.34 -13.07
N ASP A 176 -12.70 11.26 -12.69
CA ASP A 176 -11.74 10.29 -13.26
C ASP A 176 -12.00 8.87 -12.71
N PRO A 177 -12.22 7.86 -13.58
CA PRO A 177 -12.46 6.48 -13.14
C PRO A 177 -11.20 5.79 -12.60
N TYR A 178 -10.00 6.33 -12.84
CA TYR A 178 -8.73 5.74 -12.41
C TYR A 178 -8.03 6.62 -11.37
N ILE A 179 -8.65 6.73 -10.19
CA ILE A 179 -8.01 7.29 -9.00
C ILE A 179 -7.06 6.25 -8.43
N THR A 180 -5.75 6.51 -8.49
CA THR A 180 -4.71 5.50 -8.24
C THR A 180 -3.95 5.69 -6.94
N ASN A 181 -3.85 6.90 -6.41
CA ASN A 181 -3.13 7.14 -5.16
C ASN A 181 -3.69 8.34 -4.41
N ILE A 182 -3.41 8.41 -3.12
CA ILE A 182 -3.68 9.54 -2.23
C ILE A 182 -2.52 9.71 -1.25
N CYS A 183 -2.13 10.95 -0.98
CA CYS A 183 -1.26 11.29 0.13
C CYS A 183 -1.71 12.58 0.80
N PHE A 184 -1.30 12.79 2.04
CA PHE A 184 -1.64 13.98 2.80
C PHE A 184 -0.44 14.92 2.91
N GLY A 185 -0.70 16.22 2.77
CA GLY A 185 0.29 17.27 2.86
C GLY A 185 -0.27 18.53 3.50
N SER A 186 0.43 19.66 3.30
CA SER A 186 0.29 20.91 4.03
C SER A 186 0.71 20.80 5.51
N GLN A 187 0.76 21.92 6.20
CA GLN A 187 1.23 21.99 7.58
C GLN A 187 0.27 21.29 8.55
N ASP A 188 -1.01 21.29 8.26
CA ASP A 188 -2.08 20.68 9.06
C ASP A 188 -2.47 19.27 8.60
N LEU A 189 -1.84 18.77 7.54
CA LEU A 189 -2.14 17.48 6.90
C LEU A 189 -3.63 17.33 6.48
N LYS A 190 -4.29 18.44 6.17
CA LYS A 190 -5.68 18.48 5.68
C LYS A 190 -5.79 18.78 4.19
N THR A 191 -4.70 18.68 3.47
CA THR A 191 -4.68 18.70 2.01
C THR A 191 -4.38 17.32 1.50
N ALA A 192 -5.29 16.73 0.74
CA ALA A 192 -5.08 15.47 0.04
C ALA A 192 -4.58 15.76 -1.37
N TYR A 193 -3.50 15.11 -1.77
CA TYR A 193 -3.00 15.07 -3.15
C TYR A 193 -3.35 13.70 -3.74
N ILE A 194 -4.07 13.73 -4.87
CA ILE A 194 -4.70 12.54 -5.44
C ILE A 194 -4.31 12.44 -6.92
N THR A 195 -3.87 11.25 -7.34
CA THR A 195 -3.56 10.99 -8.74
C THR A 195 -4.79 10.49 -9.49
N ALA A 196 -5.17 11.21 -10.55
CA ALA A 196 -6.26 10.91 -11.47
C ALA A 196 -5.64 10.49 -12.81
N SER A 197 -5.44 9.17 -12.99
CA SER A 197 -4.54 8.63 -14.02
C SER A 197 -5.13 8.64 -15.42
N HIS A 198 -6.47 8.62 -15.59
CA HIS A 198 -7.10 8.68 -16.90
C HIS A 198 -6.86 10.03 -17.55
N GLU A 199 -7.05 11.10 -16.81
CA GLU A 199 -6.85 12.47 -17.28
C GLU A 199 -5.39 12.95 -17.14
N GLY A 200 -4.54 12.19 -16.43
CA GLY A 200 -3.14 12.57 -16.18
C GLY A 200 -3.00 13.77 -15.25
N LEU A 201 -3.86 13.87 -14.23
CA LEU A 201 -3.92 14.99 -13.31
C LEU A 201 -3.41 14.62 -11.92
N LEU A 202 -2.84 15.61 -11.23
CA LEU A 202 -2.64 15.62 -9.80
C LEU A 202 -3.64 16.61 -9.20
N LEU A 203 -4.57 16.08 -8.42
CA LEU A 203 -5.60 16.89 -7.76
C LEU A 203 -5.13 17.30 -6.37
N GLU A 204 -5.40 18.56 -6.00
CA GLU A 204 -5.28 19.09 -4.64
C GLU A 204 -6.68 19.29 -4.09
N VAL A 205 -6.99 18.61 -2.98
CA VAL A 205 -8.32 18.57 -2.40
C VAL A 205 -8.25 18.90 -0.91
N LYS A 206 -9.09 19.82 -0.46
CA LYS A 206 -9.27 20.02 0.98
C LYS A 206 -9.91 18.78 1.59
N TRP A 207 -9.24 18.23 2.62
CA TRP A 207 -9.70 17.05 3.34
C TRP A 207 -10.18 17.41 4.74
N ASP A 208 -11.31 16.90 5.17
CA ASP A 208 -11.91 17.31 6.44
C ASP A 208 -11.16 16.77 7.66
N ARG A 209 -10.55 15.60 7.53
CA ARG A 209 -9.83 14.89 8.58
C ARG A 209 -8.32 15.00 8.36
N GLU A 210 -7.58 15.08 9.45
CA GLU A 210 -6.13 15.15 9.43
C GLU A 210 -5.52 13.81 8.94
N GLY A 211 -4.61 13.86 7.97
CA GLY A 211 -3.83 12.71 7.54
C GLY A 211 -2.84 12.25 8.62
N LEU A 212 -2.45 10.98 8.56
CA LEU A 212 -1.42 10.44 9.43
C LEU A 212 -0.04 10.95 8.97
N PRO A 213 0.75 11.59 9.85
CA PRO A 213 2.12 11.95 9.51
C PRO A 213 2.96 10.73 9.15
N LEU A 214 3.64 10.78 8.01
CA LEU A 214 4.55 9.72 7.60
C LEU A 214 5.88 9.83 8.35
N ASN A 215 6.43 8.66 8.73
CA ASN A 215 7.75 8.59 9.31
C ASN A 215 8.79 9.21 8.36
N PHE A 216 9.67 10.08 8.90
CA PHE A 216 10.77 10.75 8.19
C PHE A 216 10.39 11.82 7.17
N LEU A 217 9.12 11.99 6.83
CA LEU A 217 8.65 12.99 5.86
C LEU A 217 8.04 14.22 6.54
N ASN A 218 7.08 14.01 7.44
CA ASN A 218 6.35 15.08 8.12
C ASN A 218 6.95 15.30 9.53
N LYS A 219 8.05 16.05 9.62
CA LYS A 219 8.73 16.39 10.88
C LYS A 219 8.55 17.87 11.21
#